data_bf31bb57633370c5e3372c91a5217271
#
_entry.id   bf31bb57633370c5e3372c91a5217271
#
_cell.length_a   1.000
_cell.length_b   1.000
_cell.length_c   1.000
_cell.angle_alpha   90.00
_cell.angle_beta   90.00
_cell.angle_gamma   90.00
#
_symmetry.space_group_name_H-M   'P 1'
#
loop_
_entity.id
_entity.type
_entity.pdbx_description
1 polymer ?
#
loop_
_entity_poly.entity_id
_entity_poly.type
_entity_poly.pdbx_seq_one_letter_code
_entity_poly.pdbx_strand_id
1 'polypeptide(L)'
;MYKSPNGTIRAILDGTVFRAPIVVKGIEPCVKNWKKPITIARHAYGDVYKNTEMYIDGPGDAYLVFEGADGQQRKELIHHYEGPGVLQGMHNLDDSITSFARCCFNYALDTKQNLWLGGKDTISKIYDGRFKEIFATIYEDEFKEKFEAAGIEYFYSLIDDIVARVMKAEG
;
A
#
# COMPACT_ATOMS: atom_id res chain seq x y z
N MET A 1 -16.42 20.94 -1.05
CA MET A 1 -16.67 19.76 -1.92
C MET A 1 -16.89 18.55 -1.03
N TYR A 2 -17.94 17.75 -1.23
CA TYR A 2 -18.18 16.54 -0.42
C TYR A 2 -17.14 15.47 -0.76
N LYS A 3 -16.59 14.81 0.28
CA LYS A 3 -15.70 13.66 0.07
C LYS A 3 -16.50 12.49 -0.52
N SER A 4 -15.83 11.65 -1.32
CA SER A 4 -16.48 10.44 -1.89
C SER A 4 -17.06 9.56 -0.78
N PRO A 5 -18.34 9.16 -0.84
CA PRO A 5 -18.94 8.25 0.14
C PRO A 5 -18.16 6.93 0.28
N ASN A 6 -17.70 6.37 -0.83
CA ASN A 6 -16.88 5.16 -0.84
C ASN A 6 -15.56 5.34 -0.10
N GLY A 7 -14.86 6.47 -0.31
CA GLY A 7 -13.62 6.78 0.39
C GLY A 7 -13.85 6.99 1.89
N THR A 8 -14.95 7.66 2.25
CA THR A 8 -15.31 7.90 3.66
C THR A 8 -15.61 6.60 4.40
N ILE A 9 -16.43 5.70 3.83
CA ILE A 9 -16.77 4.41 4.44
C ILE A 9 -15.52 3.55 4.62
N ARG A 10 -14.66 3.44 3.60
CA ARG A 10 -13.41 2.68 3.69
C ARG A 10 -12.49 3.20 4.78
N ALA A 11 -12.36 4.52 4.88
CA ALA A 11 -11.52 5.14 5.91
C ALA A 11 -12.06 4.95 7.34
N ILE A 12 -13.39 4.85 7.51
CA ILE A 12 -14.02 4.56 8.81
C ILE A 12 -13.83 3.10 9.20
N LEU A 13 -13.98 2.18 8.24
CA LEU A 13 -13.87 0.75 8.49
C LEU A 13 -12.43 0.26 8.63
N ASP A 14 -11.45 1.07 8.20
CA ASP A 14 -10.03 0.66 8.14
C ASP A 14 -9.86 -0.73 7.51
N GLY A 15 -10.56 -0.94 6.40
CA GLY A 15 -10.69 -2.26 5.78
C GLY A 15 -9.70 -2.52 4.67
N THR A 16 -9.55 -3.79 4.32
CA THR A 16 -8.81 -4.24 3.14
C THR A 16 -9.77 -4.58 2.03
N VAL A 17 -9.49 -4.13 0.81
CA VAL A 17 -10.30 -4.45 -0.37
C VAL A 17 -9.52 -5.40 -1.26
N PHE A 18 -10.07 -6.59 -1.47
CA PHE A 18 -9.53 -7.57 -2.41
C PHE A 18 -10.27 -7.48 -3.74
N ARG A 19 -9.53 -7.36 -4.82
CA ARG A 19 -10.05 -7.32 -6.19
C ARG A 19 -9.60 -8.56 -6.93
N ALA A 20 -10.44 -9.58 -6.89
CA ALA A 20 -10.29 -10.76 -7.73
C ALA A 20 -10.72 -10.45 -9.17
N PRO A 21 -10.13 -11.10 -10.17
CA PRO A 21 -10.52 -10.89 -11.56
C PRO A 21 -11.93 -11.41 -11.83
N ILE A 22 -12.63 -10.72 -12.71
CA ILE A 22 -13.92 -11.19 -13.25
C ILE A 22 -13.62 -11.85 -14.59
N VAL A 23 -13.84 -13.16 -14.67
CA VAL A 23 -13.65 -13.93 -15.90
C VAL A 23 -14.97 -14.05 -16.63
N VAL A 24 -15.01 -13.60 -17.89
CA VAL A 24 -16.19 -13.67 -18.74
C VAL A 24 -15.92 -14.63 -19.92
N LYS A 25 -16.83 -15.58 -20.13
CA LYS A 25 -16.71 -16.54 -21.23
C LYS A 25 -16.64 -15.82 -22.57
N GLY A 26 -15.62 -16.13 -23.36
CA GLY A 26 -15.41 -15.54 -24.69
C GLY A 26 -14.62 -14.24 -24.69
N ILE A 27 -14.17 -13.76 -23.52
CA ILE A 27 -13.25 -12.62 -23.40
C ILE A 27 -11.92 -13.14 -22.88
N GLU A 28 -10.88 -13.05 -23.67
CA GLU A 28 -9.53 -13.42 -23.27
C GLU A 28 -8.85 -12.27 -22.51
N PRO A 29 -8.03 -12.57 -21.47
CA PRO A 29 -7.25 -11.55 -20.79
C PRO A 29 -6.22 -10.93 -21.71
N CYS A 30 -5.90 -9.65 -21.49
CA CYS A 30 -4.86 -8.92 -22.25
C CYS A 30 -3.49 -9.63 -22.16
N VAL A 31 -3.19 -10.24 -21.01
CA VAL A 31 -1.97 -11.01 -20.82
C VAL A 31 -2.30 -12.48 -20.97
N LYS A 32 -1.93 -13.06 -22.11
CA LYS A 32 -2.25 -14.44 -22.47
C LYS A 32 -1.65 -15.51 -21.54
N ASN A 33 -0.60 -15.16 -20.81
CA ASN A 33 0.05 -16.07 -19.86
C ASN A 33 -0.78 -16.28 -18.58
N TRP A 34 -1.68 -15.38 -18.24
CA TRP A 34 -2.48 -15.50 -17.02
C TRP A 34 -3.51 -16.62 -17.16
N LYS A 35 -3.24 -17.73 -16.50
CA LYS A 35 -4.11 -18.91 -16.46
C LYS A 35 -4.80 -19.06 -15.11
N LYS A 36 -4.28 -18.38 -14.08
CA LYS A 36 -4.80 -18.39 -12.72
C LYS A 36 -5.17 -16.95 -12.30
N PRO A 37 -6.13 -16.79 -11.38
CA PRO A 37 -6.54 -15.48 -10.93
C PRO A 37 -5.40 -14.75 -10.19
N ILE A 38 -5.23 -13.47 -10.49
CA ILE A 38 -4.36 -12.55 -9.75
C ILE A 38 -5.26 -11.59 -8.98
N THR A 39 -5.20 -11.65 -7.67
CA THR A 39 -5.98 -10.77 -6.79
C THR A 39 -5.13 -9.58 -6.34
N ILE A 40 -5.68 -8.37 -6.45
CA ILE A 40 -5.03 -7.16 -5.96
C ILE A 40 -5.62 -6.79 -4.60
N ALA A 41 -4.80 -6.86 -3.56
CA ALA A 41 -5.14 -6.33 -2.25
C ALA A 41 -4.89 -4.82 -2.21
N ARG A 42 -5.82 -4.08 -1.61
CA ARG A 42 -5.73 -2.64 -1.45
C ARG A 42 -5.94 -2.24 0.00
N HIS A 43 -4.97 -1.57 0.57
CA HIS A 43 -5.12 -0.88 1.84
C HIS A 43 -6.08 0.28 1.69
N ALA A 44 -7.09 0.38 2.54
CA ALA A 44 -8.16 1.35 2.40
C ALA A 44 -8.06 2.52 3.40
N TYR A 45 -7.00 2.59 4.17
CA TYR A 45 -6.74 3.63 5.17
C TYR A 45 -5.47 4.43 4.83
N GLY A 46 -5.47 5.71 5.20
CA GLY A 46 -4.29 6.55 5.06
C GLY A 46 -3.95 6.87 3.60
N ASP A 47 -2.66 7.04 3.32
CA ASP A 47 -2.10 7.33 2.01
C ASP A 47 -2.85 8.47 1.29
N VAL A 48 -3.08 8.33 0.00
CA VAL A 48 -3.83 9.30 -0.82
C VAL A 48 -5.31 9.42 -0.43
N TYR A 49 -5.87 8.47 0.34
CA TYR A 49 -7.28 8.49 0.74
C TYR A 49 -7.57 9.37 1.95
N LYS A 50 -6.56 9.67 2.76
CA LYS A 50 -6.60 10.59 3.91
C LYS A 50 -5.53 11.68 3.82
N ASN A 51 -5.18 12.08 2.62
CA ASN A 51 -4.22 13.15 2.38
C ASN A 51 -4.78 14.52 2.76
N THR A 52 -3.85 15.43 3.00
CA THR A 52 -4.09 16.87 3.03
C THR A 52 -3.33 17.50 1.89
N GLU A 53 -4.01 18.33 1.10
CA GLU A 53 -3.40 18.99 -0.05
C GLU A 53 -3.72 20.48 -0.09
N MET A 54 -2.82 21.24 -0.67
CA MET A 54 -3.00 22.69 -0.89
C MET A 54 -2.38 23.12 -2.21
N TYR A 55 -2.99 24.15 -2.79
CA TYR A 55 -2.39 24.90 -3.88
C TYR A 55 -1.47 25.98 -3.31
N ILE A 56 -0.29 26.13 -3.86
CA ILE A 56 0.68 27.16 -3.54
C ILE A 56 0.58 28.21 -4.66
N ASP A 57 0.25 29.44 -4.30
CA ASP A 57 -0.04 30.52 -5.26
C ASP A 57 1.16 31.40 -5.59
N GLY A 58 2.28 31.25 -4.89
CA GLY A 58 3.49 32.03 -5.11
C GLY A 58 4.73 31.50 -4.40
N PRO A 59 5.81 32.29 -4.39
CA PRO A 59 7.06 31.88 -3.77
C PRO A 59 6.95 31.67 -2.25
N GLY A 60 7.72 30.70 -1.74
CA GLY A 60 7.76 30.43 -0.30
C GLY A 60 8.32 29.03 0.02
N ASP A 61 8.42 28.73 1.30
CA ASP A 61 8.94 27.48 1.81
C ASP A 61 7.83 26.57 2.35
N ALA A 62 7.82 25.33 1.93
CA ALA A 62 6.95 24.29 2.46
C ALA A 62 7.70 23.38 3.43
N TYR A 63 7.08 23.04 4.56
CA TYR A 63 7.68 22.22 5.60
C TYR A 63 6.78 21.07 6.01
N LEU A 64 7.40 19.95 6.34
CA LEU A 64 6.79 18.88 7.13
C LEU A 64 7.08 19.15 8.61
N VAL A 65 6.02 19.24 9.41
CA VAL A 65 6.14 19.55 10.85
C VAL A 65 5.42 18.47 11.64
N PHE A 66 6.10 17.94 12.67
CA PHE A 66 5.50 17.08 13.68
C PHE A 66 5.67 17.73 15.05
N GLU A 67 4.57 17.92 15.75
CA GLU A 67 4.51 18.46 17.11
C GLU A 67 4.14 17.33 18.06
N GLY A 68 5.10 16.91 18.90
CA GLY A 68 4.91 15.88 19.89
C GLY A 68 4.04 16.36 21.06
N ALA A 69 3.36 15.44 21.73
CA ALA A 69 2.58 15.74 22.92
C ALA A 69 3.44 16.24 24.10
N ASP A 70 4.75 16.01 24.04
CA ASP A 70 5.76 16.51 24.98
C ASP A 70 6.23 17.95 24.64
N GLY A 71 5.68 18.56 23.59
CA GLY A 71 6.05 19.89 23.11
C GLY A 71 7.30 19.92 22.22
N GLN A 72 7.94 18.79 21.97
CA GLN A 72 9.06 18.73 21.02
C GLN A 72 8.54 18.86 19.58
N GLN A 73 9.26 19.61 18.77
CA GLN A 73 8.93 19.81 17.36
C GLN A 73 10.05 19.27 16.47
N ARG A 74 9.67 18.55 15.41
CA ARG A 74 10.54 18.20 14.29
C ARG A 74 10.03 18.91 13.05
N LYS A 75 10.92 19.57 12.32
CA LYS A 75 10.59 20.36 11.14
C LYS A 75 11.60 20.07 10.03
N GLU A 76 11.10 19.65 8.88
CA GLU A 76 11.89 19.35 7.69
C GLU A 76 11.41 20.18 6.51
N LEU A 77 12.34 20.79 5.77
CA LEU A 77 12.01 21.50 4.54
C LEU A 77 11.64 20.51 3.45
N ILE A 78 10.43 20.62 2.92
CA ILE A 78 10.00 19.83 1.76
C ILE A 78 10.52 20.45 0.48
N HIS A 79 10.24 21.75 0.28
CA HIS A 79 10.60 22.44 -0.96
C HIS A 79 10.58 23.97 -0.79
N HIS A 80 11.47 24.63 -1.54
CA HIS A 80 11.45 26.08 -1.73
C HIS A 80 10.79 26.38 -3.07
N TYR A 81 9.61 26.99 -3.04
CA TYR A 81 8.87 27.36 -4.24
C TYR A 81 9.34 28.71 -4.75
N GLU A 82 9.67 28.79 -6.03
CA GLU A 82 9.95 30.06 -6.73
C GLU A 82 8.68 30.64 -7.40
N GLY A 83 7.61 29.85 -7.51
CA GLY A 83 6.33 30.20 -8.13
C GLY A 83 5.22 29.25 -7.72
N PRO A 84 4.07 29.30 -8.40
CA PRO A 84 2.91 28.46 -8.07
C PRO A 84 3.19 26.95 -8.18
N GLY A 85 2.53 26.17 -7.32
CA GLY A 85 2.67 24.74 -7.28
C GLY A 85 1.60 24.04 -6.46
N VAL A 86 1.85 22.78 -6.15
CA VAL A 86 0.96 21.96 -5.31
C VAL A 86 1.76 21.27 -4.21
N LEU A 87 1.13 21.08 -3.06
CA LEU A 87 1.70 20.37 -1.92
C LEU A 87 0.71 19.33 -1.42
N GLN A 88 1.21 18.14 -1.09
CA GLN A 88 0.42 17.05 -0.52
C GLN A 88 1.15 16.39 0.64
N GLY A 89 0.44 16.17 1.74
CA GLY A 89 0.89 15.39 2.88
C GLY A 89 0.08 14.11 3.05
N MET A 90 0.75 13.01 3.34
CA MET A 90 0.15 11.68 3.60
C MET A 90 0.62 11.14 4.94
N HIS A 91 -0.16 10.21 5.49
CA HIS A 91 0.20 9.47 6.70
C HIS A 91 -0.34 8.04 6.66
N ASN A 92 0.21 7.20 7.51
CA ASN A 92 -0.38 5.90 7.85
C ASN A 92 -0.12 5.57 9.33
N LEU A 93 -0.73 4.50 9.83
CA LEU A 93 -0.60 4.05 11.22
C LEU A 93 -0.11 2.60 11.24
N ASP A 94 0.78 2.29 12.18
CA ASP A 94 1.31 0.92 12.36
C ASP A 94 0.21 -0.11 12.59
N ASP A 95 -0.80 0.23 13.39
CA ASP A 95 -1.94 -0.67 13.67
C ASP A 95 -2.75 -0.95 12.39
N SER A 96 -2.96 0.06 11.55
CA SER A 96 -3.66 -0.10 10.28
C SER A 96 -2.86 -0.94 9.27
N ILE A 97 -1.55 -0.71 9.18
CA ILE A 97 -0.64 -1.52 8.34
C ILE A 97 -0.62 -2.97 8.83
N THR A 98 -0.57 -3.19 10.16
CA THR A 98 -0.62 -4.51 10.79
C THR A 98 -1.91 -5.25 10.46
N SER A 99 -3.05 -4.58 10.58
CA SER A 99 -4.37 -5.11 10.21
C SER A 99 -4.41 -5.50 8.73
N PHE A 100 -3.91 -4.63 7.86
CA PHE A 100 -3.80 -4.88 6.43
C PHE A 100 -2.93 -6.10 6.10
N ALA A 101 -1.76 -6.21 6.74
CA ALA A 101 -0.86 -7.35 6.57
C ALA A 101 -1.54 -8.67 6.94
N ARG A 102 -2.17 -8.75 8.13
CA ARG A 102 -2.89 -9.94 8.56
C ARG A 102 -4.05 -10.31 7.63
N CYS A 103 -4.79 -9.31 7.14
CA CYS A 103 -5.84 -9.55 6.15
C CYS A 103 -5.27 -10.16 4.87
N CYS A 104 -4.15 -9.66 4.36
CA CYS A 104 -3.50 -10.17 3.16
C CYS A 104 -3.00 -11.61 3.35
N PHE A 105 -2.32 -11.90 4.47
CA PHE A 105 -1.82 -13.24 4.78
C PHE A 105 -2.95 -14.27 4.93
N ASN A 106 -4.01 -13.92 5.67
CA ASN A 106 -5.17 -14.80 5.81
C ASN A 106 -5.84 -15.06 4.45
N TYR A 107 -6.05 -14.02 3.65
CA TYR A 107 -6.64 -14.18 2.31
C TYR A 107 -5.77 -15.09 1.42
N ALA A 108 -4.46 -14.95 1.46
CA ALA A 108 -3.54 -15.79 0.71
C ALA A 108 -3.65 -17.27 1.13
N LEU A 109 -3.73 -17.55 2.44
CA LEU A 109 -3.95 -18.91 2.97
C LEU A 109 -5.30 -19.49 2.54
N ASP A 110 -6.38 -18.72 2.67
CA ASP A 110 -7.74 -19.15 2.34
C ASP A 110 -7.89 -19.48 0.85
N THR A 111 -7.24 -18.68 -0.01
CA THR A 111 -7.30 -18.85 -1.47
C THR A 111 -6.16 -19.71 -2.03
N LYS A 112 -5.19 -20.10 -1.20
CA LYS A 112 -3.97 -20.81 -1.59
C LYS A 112 -3.20 -20.11 -2.71
N GLN A 113 -3.07 -18.81 -2.59
CA GLN A 113 -2.32 -17.96 -3.53
C GLN A 113 -1.03 -17.48 -2.88
N ASN A 114 0.03 -17.36 -3.66
CA ASN A 114 1.24 -16.67 -3.22
C ASN A 114 0.95 -15.20 -2.93
N LEU A 115 1.63 -14.62 -1.96
CA LEU A 115 1.50 -13.21 -1.61
C LEU A 115 2.76 -12.43 -2.00
N TRP A 116 2.60 -11.44 -2.86
CA TRP A 116 3.67 -10.57 -3.29
C TRP A 116 3.40 -9.15 -2.79
N LEU A 117 4.31 -8.62 -1.98
CA LEU A 117 4.27 -7.24 -1.51
C LEU A 117 5.20 -6.39 -2.37
N GLY A 118 4.65 -5.36 -3.03
CA GLY A 118 5.43 -4.38 -3.80
C GLY A 118 5.48 -3.03 -3.09
N GLY A 119 6.66 -2.46 -2.99
CA GLY A 119 6.89 -1.11 -2.47
C GLY A 119 8.02 -0.42 -3.20
N LYS A 120 8.35 0.81 -2.81
CA LYS A 120 9.49 1.57 -3.36
C LYS A 120 10.38 2.10 -2.24
N ASP A 121 10.78 1.21 -1.33
CA ASP A 121 11.62 1.53 -0.16
C ASP A 121 13.03 2.04 -0.53
N THR A 122 13.45 1.90 -1.77
CA THR A 122 14.67 2.53 -2.29
C THR A 122 14.55 4.05 -2.42
N ILE A 123 13.34 4.56 -2.57
CA ILE A 123 12.99 5.99 -2.66
C ILE A 123 12.26 6.43 -1.39
N SER A 124 11.13 5.82 -1.10
CA SER A 124 10.31 6.06 0.10
C SER A 124 10.84 5.22 1.28
N LYS A 125 12.05 5.54 1.73
CA LYS A 125 12.83 4.69 2.67
C LYS A 125 12.15 4.49 4.02
N ILE A 126 11.45 5.51 4.51
CA ILE A 126 10.77 5.46 5.81
C ILE A 126 9.35 4.94 5.62
N TYR A 127 8.58 5.53 4.71
CA TYR A 127 7.16 5.22 4.53
C TYR A 127 6.96 3.78 4.03
N ASP A 128 7.47 3.46 2.84
CA ASP A 128 7.37 2.10 2.28
C ASP A 128 8.23 1.10 3.07
N GLY A 129 9.35 1.56 3.64
CA GLY A 129 10.20 0.76 4.51
C GLY A 129 9.43 0.27 5.75
N ARG A 130 8.53 1.09 6.32
CA ARG A 130 7.71 0.69 7.46
C ARG A 130 6.68 -0.38 7.09
N PHE A 131 6.04 -0.29 5.93
CA PHE A 131 5.16 -1.36 5.41
C PHE A 131 5.92 -2.68 5.25
N LYS A 132 7.09 -2.63 4.62
CA LYS A 132 7.96 -3.80 4.43
C LYS A 132 8.34 -4.45 5.75
N GLU A 133 8.77 -3.66 6.73
CA GLU A 133 9.18 -4.13 8.05
C GLU A 133 8.03 -4.82 8.80
N ILE A 134 6.86 -4.16 8.87
CA ILE A 134 5.68 -4.72 9.55
C ILE A 134 5.23 -6.02 8.89
N PHE A 135 5.14 -6.06 7.55
CA PHE A 135 4.78 -7.29 6.83
C PHE A 135 5.78 -8.41 7.09
N ALA A 136 7.08 -8.13 7.06
CA ALA A 136 8.12 -9.13 7.32
C ALA A 136 8.03 -9.68 8.74
N THR A 137 7.86 -8.81 9.74
CA THR A 137 7.72 -9.23 11.15
C THR A 137 6.50 -10.13 11.35
N ILE A 138 5.33 -9.71 10.84
CA ILE A 138 4.09 -10.50 10.97
C ILE A 138 4.21 -11.84 10.23
N TYR A 139 4.86 -11.85 9.06
CA TYR A 139 5.11 -13.11 8.35
C TYR A 139 5.94 -14.07 9.16
N GLU A 140 7.11 -13.64 9.65
CA GLU A 140 8.01 -14.51 10.43
C GLU A 140 7.35 -15.02 11.74
N ASP A 141 6.63 -14.14 12.44
CA ASP A 141 6.08 -14.44 13.76
C ASP A 141 4.77 -15.24 13.73
N GLU A 142 3.91 -15.01 12.71
CA GLU A 142 2.53 -15.51 12.74
C GLU A 142 2.17 -16.44 11.57
N PHE A 143 2.82 -16.31 10.41
CA PHE A 143 2.34 -16.91 9.15
C PHE A 143 3.32 -17.85 8.45
N LYS A 144 4.60 -17.78 8.71
CA LYS A 144 5.65 -18.53 7.99
C LYS A 144 5.37 -20.04 7.96
N GLU A 145 5.18 -20.67 9.12
CA GLU A 145 4.90 -22.09 9.22
C GLU A 145 3.60 -22.48 8.47
N LYS A 146 2.59 -21.61 8.53
CA LYS A 146 1.30 -21.84 7.84
C LYS A 146 1.45 -21.77 6.32
N PHE A 147 2.26 -20.83 5.82
CA PHE A 147 2.58 -20.68 4.40
C PHE A 147 3.38 -21.87 3.88
N GLU A 148 4.41 -22.30 4.61
CA GLU A 148 5.19 -23.49 4.30
C GLU A 148 4.31 -24.74 4.25
N ALA A 149 3.45 -24.94 5.24
CA ALA A 149 2.50 -26.06 5.28
C ALA A 149 1.47 -26.03 4.14
N ALA A 150 1.08 -24.84 3.70
CA ALA A 150 0.15 -24.66 2.57
C ALA A 150 0.83 -24.72 1.20
N GLY A 151 2.17 -24.74 1.14
CA GLY A 151 2.95 -24.72 -0.09
C GLY A 151 2.82 -23.42 -0.89
N ILE A 152 2.63 -22.29 -0.21
CA ILE A 152 2.56 -20.94 -0.79
C ILE A 152 3.68 -20.06 -0.29
N GLU A 153 4.01 -19.03 -1.06
CA GLU A 153 5.14 -18.15 -0.80
C GLU A 153 4.70 -16.73 -0.47
N TYR A 154 5.46 -16.08 0.42
CA TYR A 154 5.46 -14.63 0.58
C TYR A 154 6.81 -14.07 0.16
N PHE A 155 6.82 -13.01 -0.64
CA PHE A 155 8.03 -12.25 -0.85
C PHE A 155 7.75 -10.76 -1.10
N TYR A 156 8.76 -9.96 -0.78
CA TYR A 156 8.81 -8.53 -1.05
C TYR A 156 9.75 -8.25 -2.23
N SER A 157 9.35 -7.35 -3.12
CA SER A 157 10.23 -6.79 -4.15
C SER A 157 9.83 -5.34 -4.46
N LEU A 158 10.66 -4.64 -5.24
CA LEU A 158 10.30 -3.31 -5.73
C LEU A 158 9.10 -3.41 -6.65
N ILE A 159 8.22 -2.40 -6.59
CA ILE A 159 6.95 -2.43 -7.33
C ILE A 159 7.14 -2.58 -8.85
N ASP A 160 8.15 -1.96 -9.41
CA ASP A 160 8.50 -2.09 -10.84
C ASP A 160 8.91 -3.53 -11.21
N ASP A 161 9.66 -4.22 -10.34
CA ASP A 161 10.00 -5.63 -10.53
C ASP A 161 8.77 -6.54 -10.37
N ILE A 162 7.90 -6.25 -9.39
CA ILE A 162 6.64 -6.97 -9.19
C ILE A 162 5.77 -6.88 -10.46
N VAL A 163 5.60 -5.68 -11.02
CA VAL A 163 4.82 -5.49 -12.25
C VAL A 163 5.41 -6.33 -13.39
N ALA A 164 6.73 -6.28 -13.59
CA ALA A 164 7.39 -7.07 -14.63
C ALA A 164 7.24 -8.59 -14.42
N ARG A 165 7.31 -9.06 -13.17
CA ARG A 165 7.13 -10.49 -12.81
C ARG A 165 5.68 -10.93 -13.05
N VAL A 166 4.71 -10.14 -12.59
CA VAL A 166 3.28 -10.43 -12.75
C VAL A 166 2.90 -10.54 -14.22
N MET A 167 3.44 -9.66 -15.09
CA MET A 167 3.18 -9.71 -16.53
C MET A 167 3.74 -10.99 -17.20
N LYS A 168 4.73 -11.65 -16.59
CA LYS A 168 5.33 -12.89 -17.09
C LYS A 168 4.81 -14.15 -16.40
N ALA A 169 4.17 -14.01 -15.25
CA ALA A 169 3.65 -15.11 -14.47
C ALA A 169 2.43 -15.76 -15.15
N GLU A 170 2.08 -16.94 -14.69
CA GLU A 170 0.85 -17.64 -15.12
C GLU A 170 -0.36 -17.28 -14.23
N GLY A 171 -0.12 -16.55 -13.16
CA GLY A 171 -1.06 -16.17 -12.13
C GLY A 171 -0.57 -16.52 -10.75
#